data_d3cccfb0d05f981dfbac401d1d1f35c2
#
_entry.id   d3cccfb0d05f981dfbac401d1d1f35c2
#
_cell.length_a   1.000
_cell.length_b   1.000
_cell.length_c   1.000
_cell.angle_alpha   90.00
_cell.angle_beta   90.00
_cell.angle_gamma   90.00
#
_symmetry.space_group_name_H-M   'P 1'
#
loop_
_entity.id
_entity.type
_entity.pdbx_description
1 polymer ?
#
loop_
_entity_poly.entity_id
_entity_poly.type
_entity_poly.pdbx_seq_one_letter_code
_entity_poly.pdbx_strand_id
1 'polypeptide(L)'
;MQIPIRRQDRKLTDAESLSILTKGEYGILSMCTIENGGYGVPLNYVLWNSAIYFHCAIEGTKMNFIKTNNQVSFCVVGRTEILPSKFGTEYESAMIFGKATEVEGEEKREVLTQFVKKYSPDFIQEGIQYINQRFDKTRIIKIPIEHVSGKSRKE
;
A
#
# COMPACT_ATOMS: atom_id res chain seq x y z
N MET A 1 5.43 13.08 -7.23
CA MET A 1 4.77 14.28 -6.65
C MET A 1 5.08 14.33 -5.16
N GLN A 2 5.44 15.49 -4.62
CA GLN A 2 5.71 15.68 -3.19
C GLN A 2 4.71 16.70 -2.63
N ILE A 3 3.85 16.24 -1.72
CA ILE A 3 2.89 17.12 -1.04
C ILE A 3 3.42 17.38 0.38
N PRO A 4 3.81 18.62 0.72
CA PRO A 4 4.37 18.90 2.03
C PRO A 4 3.32 18.78 3.13
N ILE A 5 3.73 18.23 4.27
CA ILE A 5 2.89 18.17 5.47
C ILE A 5 2.79 19.57 6.08
N ARG A 6 1.58 20.13 6.16
CA ARG A 6 1.34 21.46 6.78
C ARG A 6 1.66 21.48 8.28
N ARG A 7 1.27 20.45 9.02
CA ARG A 7 1.49 20.33 10.48
C ARG A 7 2.85 19.69 10.72
N GLN A 8 3.91 20.52 10.79
CA GLN A 8 5.28 20.07 11.01
C GLN A 8 5.48 19.43 12.40
N ASP A 9 4.70 19.88 13.39
CA ASP A 9 4.66 19.31 14.75
C ASP A 9 4.17 17.84 14.79
N ARG A 10 3.56 17.36 13.71
CA ARG A 10 3.05 15.98 13.58
C ARG A 10 3.80 15.15 12.56
N LYS A 11 4.78 15.75 11.91
CA LYS A 11 5.54 15.08 10.88
C LYS A 11 6.41 13.99 11.50
N LEU A 12 6.35 12.81 10.91
CA LEU A 12 7.25 11.69 11.22
C LEU A 12 8.47 11.71 10.30
N THR A 13 9.54 11.08 10.76
CA THR A 13 10.69 10.75 9.93
C THR A 13 10.33 9.70 8.87
N ASP A 14 11.17 9.56 7.85
CA ASP A 14 10.97 8.52 6.83
C ASP A 14 11.04 7.12 7.46
N ALA A 15 11.94 6.89 8.42
CA ALA A 15 12.06 5.61 9.13
C ALA A 15 10.78 5.26 9.92
N GLU A 16 10.19 6.22 10.62
CA GLU A 16 8.92 6.03 11.35
C GLU A 16 7.77 5.77 10.36
N SER A 17 7.74 6.50 9.25
CA SER A 17 6.73 6.32 8.20
C SER A 17 6.83 4.93 7.56
N LEU A 18 8.04 4.44 7.26
CA LEU A 18 8.28 3.09 6.76
C LEU A 18 7.90 2.02 7.78
N SER A 19 8.09 2.27 9.08
CA SER A 19 7.65 1.35 10.15
C SER A 19 6.13 1.17 10.14
N ILE A 20 5.35 2.25 9.91
CA ILE A 20 3.89 2.16 9.76
C ILE A 20 3.52 1.32 8.55
N LEU A 21 4.19 1.55 7.40
CA LEU A 21 3.97 0.75 6.18
C LEU A 21 4.31 -0.73 6.38
N THR A 22 5.34 -1.03 7.15
CA THR A 22 5.75 -2.42 7.42
C THR A 22 4.72 -3.17 8.27
N LYS A 23 4.14 -2.49 9.27
CA LYS A 23 3.22 -3.09 10.25
C LYS A 23 1.76 -3.13 9.79
N GLY A 24 1.38 -2.26 8.85
CA GLY A 24 0.01 -2.14 8.40
C GLY A 24 -0.51 -3.41 7.73
N GLU A 25 -1.76 -3.76 7.99
CA GLU A 25 -2.42 -4.94 7.42
C GLU A 25 -3.01 -4.66 6.04
N TYR A 26 -3.55 -3.46 5.85
CA TYR A 26 -4.09 -2.98 4.57
C TYR A 26 -3.80 -1.49 4.40
N GLY A 27 -3.96 -1.01 3.18
CA GLY A 27 -3.88 0.41 2.86
C GLY A 27 -4.89 0.80 1.81
N ILE A 28 -5.00 2.09 1.54
CA ILE A 28 -5.89 2.67 0.54
C ILE A 28 -5.04 3.06 -0.68
N LEU A 29 -5.27 2.39 -1.79
CA LEU A 29 -4.75 2.82 -3.10
C LEU A 29 -5.65 3.92 -3.65
N SER A 30 -5.09 5.09 -3.92
CA SER A 30 -5.80 6.22 -4.53
C SER A 30 -5.28 6.48 -5.94
N MET A 31 -6.22 6.51 -6.87
CA MET A 31 -6.02 6.69 -8.31
C MET A 31 -6.92 7.82 -8.80
N CYS A 32 -6.58 8.43 -9.92
CA CYS A 32 -7.39 9.47 -10.53
C CYS A 32 -7.22 9.47 -12.04
N THR A 33 -8.31 9.68 -12.76
CA THR A 33 -8.29 10.00 -14.18
C THR A 33 -9.13 11.25 -14.43
N ILE A 34 -8.89 11.94 -15.55
CA ILE A 34 -9.66 13.15 -15.91
C ILE A 34 -11.14 12.78 -16.09
N GLU A 35 -11.41 11.65 -16.71
CA GLU A 35 -12.77 11.22 -17.05
C GLU A 35 -13.57 10.73 -15.85
N ASN A 36 -12.94 9.99 -14.94
CA ASN A 36 -13.64 9.29 -13.85
C ASN A 36 -13.40 9.92 -12.47
N GLY A 37 -12.54 10.94 -12.37
CA GLY A 37 -12.18 11.55 -11.10
C GLY A 37 -11.33 10.65 -10.21
N GLY A 38 -11.44 10.84 -8.88
CA GLY A 38 -10.70 10.09 -7.88
C GLY A 38 -11.38 8.77 -7.52
N TYR A 39 -10.57 7.71 -7.37
CA TYR A 39 -11.00 6.39 -6.93
C TYR A 39 -10.05 5.85 -5.87
N GLY A 40 -10.57 5.57 -4.67
CA GLY A 40 -9.83 4.98 -3.57
C GLY A 40 -10.35 3.59 -3.25
N VAL A 41 -9.44 2.61 -3.06
CA VAL A 41 -9.81 1.24 -2.74
C VAL A 41 -8.89 0.64 -1.68
N PRO A 42 -9.46 -0.01 -0.62
CA PRO A 42 -8.65 -0.73 0.35
C PRO A 42 -8.10 -2.02 -0.22
N LEU A 43 -6.84 -2.32 0.02
CA LEU A 43 -6.18 -3.56 -0.40
C LEU A 43 -5.15 -4.03 0.64
N ASN A 44 -4.94 -5.33 0.67
CA ASN A 44 -3.78 -5.93 1.29
C ASN A 44 -2.53 -5.64 0.43
N TYR A 45 -1.38 -5.51 1.06
CA TYR A 45 -0.14 -5.16 0.40
C TYR A 45 1.08 -5.73 1.12
N VAL A 46 2.20 -5.74 0.45
CA VAL A 46 3.51 -5.98 1.06
C VAL A 46 4.45 -4.82 0.74
N LEU A 47 5.29 -4.46 1.72
CA LEU A 47 6.45 -3.59 1.54
C LEU A 47 7.67 -4.48 1.33
N TRP A 48 8.29 -4.41 0.16
CA TRP A 48 9.47 -5.19 -0.18
C TRP A 48 10.35 -4.42 -1.17
N ASN A 49 11.68 -4.48 -1.00
CA ASN A 49 12.64 -3.81 -1.88
C ASN A 49 12.28 -2.34 -2.20
N SER A 50 11.97 -1.56 -1.17
CA SER A 50 11.61 -0.12 -1.29
C SER A 50 10.42 0.16 -2.20
N ALA A 51 9.48 -0.77 -2.30
CA ALA A 51 8.24 -0.62 -3.04
C ALA A 51 7.06 -1.23 -2.29
N ILE A 52 5.87 -0.69 -2.53
CA ILE A 52 4.60 -1.31 -2.16
C ILE A 52 4.15 -2.19 -3.32
N TYR A 53 3.70 -3.39 -3.00
CA TYR A 53 3.12 -4.32 -3.96
C TYR A 53 1.72 -4.73 -3.53
N PHE A 54 0.83 -4.84 -4.48
CA PHE A 54 -0.48 -5.44 -4.27
C PHE A 54 -0.83 -6.39 -5.42
N HIS A 55 -1.70 -7.34 -5.14
CA HIS A 55 -2.21 -8.26 -6.15
C HIS A 55 -3.62 -7.88 -6.59
N CYS A 56 -3.96 -8.20 -7.82
CA CYS A 56 -5.31 -8.02 -8.34
C CYS A 56 -5.62 -9.08 -9.42
N ALA A 57 -6.90 -9.13 -9.81
CA ALA A 57 -7.32 -9.93 -10.95
C ALA A 57 -6.76 -9.35 -12.27
N ILE A 58 -6.82 -10.16 -13.32
CA ILE A 58 -6.34 -9.78 -14.67
C ILE A 58 -7.08 -8.54 -15.21
N GLU A 59 -8.35 -8.39 -14.87
CA GLU A 59 -9.22 -7.31 -15.29
C GLU A 59 -9.88 -6.64 -14.08
N GLY A 60 -10.32 -5.40 -14.25
CA GLY A 60 -11.08 -4.66 -13.25
C GLY A 60 -10.77 -3.17 -13.23
N THR A 61 -11.57 -2.43 -12.47
CA THR A 61 -11.52 -0.96 -12.37
C THR A 61 -10.12 -0.43 -12.07
N LYS A 62 -9.41 -1.04 -11.11
CA LYS A 62 -8.04 -0.62 -10.74
C LYS A 62 -7.10 -0.64 -11.93
N MET A 63 -7.14 -1.71 -12.74
CA MET A 63 -6.26 -1.85 -13.88
C MET A 63 -6.58 -0.82 -14.97
N ASN A 64 -7.86 -0.49 -15.17
CA ASN A 64 -8.27 0.55 -16.12
C ASN A 64 -7.75 1.92 -15.69
N PHE A 65 -7.86 2.27 -14.41
CA PHE A 65 -7.30 3.52 -13.87
C PHE A 65 -5.78 3.58 -14.06
N ILE A 66 -5.05 2.53 -13.67
CA ILE A 66 -3.59 2.47 -13.76
C ILE A 66 -3.09 2.55 -15.22
N LYS A 67 -3.80 1.92 -16.16
CA LYS A 67 -3.47 2.01 -17.59
C LYS A 67 -3.62 3.43 -18.14
N THR A 68 -4.64 4.17 -17.65
CA THR A 68 -4.90 5.54 -18.11
C THR A 68 -3.98 6.54 -17.42
N ASN A 69 -3.78 6.38 -16.10
CA ASN A 69 -2.89 7.21 -15.29
C ASN A 69 -2.26 6.37 -14.18
N ASN A 70 -0.98 6.11 -14.30
CA ASN A 70 -0.26 5.28 -13.35
C ASN A 70 0.31 6.04 -12.14
N GLN A 71 0.12 7.35 -12.08
CA GLN A 71 0.46 8.14 -10.89
C GLN A 71 -0.55 7.83 -9.79
N VAL A 72 -0.05 7.28 -8.68
CA VAL A 72 -0.90 6.83 -7.57
C VAL A 72 -0.34 7.28 -6.22
N SER A 73 -1.19 7.25 -5.21
CA SER A 73 -0.75 7.29 -3.82
C SER A 73 -1.30 6.08 -3.07
N PHE A 74 -0.58 5.69 -2.03
CA PHE A 74 -0.98 4.61 -1.15
C PHE A 74 -0.88 5.06 0.30
N CYS A 75 -1.99 4.98 1.04
CA CYS A 75 -2.09 5.43 2.42
C CYS A 75 -2.33 4.27 3.36
N VAL A 76 -1.56 4.21 4.44
CA VAL A 76 -1.75 3.26 5.54
C VAL A 76 -2.05 4.04 6.80
N VAL A 77 -3.12 3.67 7.49
CA VAL A 77 -3.46 4.17 8.81
C VAL A 77 -3.04 3.12 9.82
N GLY A 78 -2.17 3.50 10.75
CA GLY A 78 -1.72 2.65 11.84
C GLY A 78 -2.65 2.75 13.04
N ARG A 79 -2.08 2.90 14.25
CA ARG A 79 -2.89 3.02 15.47
C ARG A 79 -3.78 4.26 15.43
N THR A 80 -5.02 4.10 15.89
CA THR A 80 -5.97 5.18 16.14
C THR A 80 -6.60 5.01 17.51
N GLU A 81 -6.86 6.14 18.21
CA GLU A 81 -7.57 6.16 19.48
C GLU A 81 -8.42 7.43 19.56
N ILE A 82 -9.71 7.27 19.76
CA ILE A 82 -10.64 8.40 19.92
C ILE A 82 -10.52 8.89 21.36
N LEU A 83 -10.36 10.21 21.51
CA LEU A 83 -10.29 10.91 22.80
C LEU A 83 -11.53 11.80 22.98
N PRO A 84 -12.67 11.26 23.45
CA PRO A 84 -13.94 12.00 23.47
C PRO A 84 -13.89 13.27 24.32
N SER A 85 -13.25 13.21 25.48
CA SER A 85 -13.14 14.36 26.39
C SER A 85 -12.23 15.49 25.88
N LYS A 86 -11.37 15.19 24.91
CA LYS A 86 -10.44 16.14 24.28
C LYS A 86 -10.88 16.55 22.86
N PHE A 87 -12.04 16.09 22.41
CA PHE A 87 -12.58 16.34 21.06
C PHE A 87 -11.54 16.05 19.97
N GLY A 88 -10.79 14.94 20.12
CA GLY A 88 -9.66 14.61 19.25
C GLY A 88 -9.50 13.13 19.01
N THR A 89 -8.53 12.83 18.18
CA THR A 89 -8.11 11.46 17.87
C THR A 89 -6.60 11.41 17.86
N GLU A 90 -6.01 10.46 18.59
CA GLU A 90 -4.65 10.02 18.36
C GLU A 90 -4.62 9.15 17.12
N TYR A 91 -3.61 9.31 16.30
CA TYR A 91 -3.45 8.52 15.09
C TYR A 91 -2.00 8.50 14.61
N GLU A 92 -1.70 7.53 13.80
CA GLU A 92 -0.53 7.52 12.95
C GLU A 92 -0.92 7.09 11.53
N SER A 93 -0.27 7.63 10.54
CA SER A 93 -0.48 7.29 9.14
C SER A 93 0.78 7.52 8.33
N ALA A 94 0.95 6.74 7.29
CA ALA A 94 1.98 6.92 6.29
C ALA A 94 1.37 6.94 4.90
N MET A 95 1.93 7.79 4.03
CA MET A 95 1.50 7.93 2.65
C MET A 95 2.73 7.88 1.73
N ILE A 96 2.63 7.11 0.66
CA ILE A 96 3.62 7.07 -0.40
C ILE A 96 3.03 7.57 -1.71
N PHE A 97 3.90 8.05 -2.58
CA PHE A 97 3.60 8.44 -3.95
C PHE A 97 4.54 7.70 -4.88
N GLY A 98 4.05 7.28 -6.02
CA GLY A 98 4.84 6.57 -7.01
C GLY A 98 4.05 6.25 -8.27
N LYS A 99 4.73 5.62 -9.22
CA LYS A 99 4.13 5.14 -10.46
C LYS A 99 3.85 3.65 -10.36
N ALA A 100 2.59 3.28 -10.50
CA ALA A 100 2.17 1.89 -10.51
C ALA A 100 2.59 1.22 -11.82
N THR A 101 3.26 0.08 -11.73
CA THR A 101 3.66 -0.75 -12.87
C THR A 101 3.40 -2.22 -12.57
N GLU A 102 3.06 -2.99 -13.60
CA GLU A 102 2.93 -4.43 -13.47
C GLU A 102 4.30 -5.11 -13.46
N VAL A 103 4.46 -6.15 -12.66
CA VAL A 103 5.66 -6.99 -12.60
C VAL A 103 5.33 -8.45 -12.89
N GLU A 104 6.26 -9.13 -13.52
CA GLU A 104 6.13 -10.52 -13.95
C GLU A 104 7.36 -11.37 -13.55
N GLY A 105 7.34 -12.64 -13.89
CA GLY A 105 8.46 -13.55 -13.74
C GLY A 105 8.85 -13.78 -12.28
N GLU A 106 10.14 -13.74 -12.00
CA GLU A 106 10.68 -14.05 -10.67
C GLU A 106 10.28 -13.01 -9.62
N GLU A 107 10.27 -11.73 -9.97
CA GLU A 107 9.82 -10.67 -9.05
C GLU A 107 8.38 -10.91 -8.59
N LYS A 108 7.48 -11.26 -9.50
CA LYS A 108 6.09 -11.62 -9.17
C LYS A 108 6.02 -12.80 -8.20
N ARG A 109 6.83 -13.84 -8.44
CA ARG A 109 6.88 -15.03 -7.58
C ARG A 109 7.35 -14.69 -6.17
N GLU A 110 8.43 -13.93 -6.06
CA GLU A 110 8.96 -13.48 -4.78
C GLU A 110 7.94 -12.64 -4.01
N VAL A 111 7.29 -11.69 -4.66
CA VAL A 111 6.26 -10.84 -4.04
C VAL A 111 5.08 -11.67 -3.55
N LEU A 112 4.58 -12.63 -4.33
CA LEU A 112 3.52 -13.54 -3.89
C LEU A 112 3.94 -14.34 -2.66
N THR A 113 5.20 -14.76 -2.59
CA THR A 113 5.76 -15.42 -1.41
C THR A 113 5.78 -14.48 -0.20
N GLN A 114 6.10 -13.18 -0.39
CA GLN A 114 6.03 -12.20 0.70
C GLN A 114 4.59 -12.00 1.22
N PHE A 115 3.58 -12.08 0.34
CA PHE A 115 2.17 -12.09 0.76
C PHE A 115 1.85 -13.27 1.67
N VAL A 116 2.29 -14.49 1.29
CA VAL A 116 2.09 -15.68 2.13
C VAL A 116 2.77 -15.51 3.49
N LYS A 117 4.02 -15.06 3.51
CA LYS A 117 4.76 -14.82 4.76
C LYS A 117 4.09 -13.79 5.67
N LYS A 118 3.51 -12.74 5.10
CA LYS A 118 2.86 -11.68 5.88
C LYS A 118 1.48 -12.06 6.40
N TYR A 119 0.65 -12.69 5.55
CA TYR A 119 -0.77 -12.90 5.85
C TYR A 119 -1.12 -14.34 6.25
N SER A 120 -0.23 -15.28 5.99
CA SER A 120 -0.45 -16.71 6.25
C SER A 120 0.84 -17.41 6.72
N PRO A 121 1.55 -16.87 7.76
CA PRO A 121 2.87 -17.36 8.14
C PRO A 121 2.87 -18.83 8.58
N ASP A 122 1.76 -19.34 9.10
CA ASP A 122 1.63 -20.73 9.55
C ASP A 122 1.28 -21.71 8.41
N PHE A 123 1.06 -21.20 7.17
CA PHE A 123 0.60 -21.96 6.02
C PHE A 123 1.50 -21.75 4.79
N ILE A 124 2.82 -21.70 5.00
CA ILE A 124 3.79 -21.38 3.92
C ILE A 124 3.74 -22.40 2.77
N GLN A 125 3.69 -23.68 3.08
CA GLN A 125 3.70 -24.73 2.04
C GLN A 125 2.44 -24.72 1.21
N GLU A 126 1.27 -24.63 1.85
CA GLU A 126 -0.03 -24.51 1.20
C GLU A 126 -0.12 -23.22 0.37
N GLY A 127 0.44 -22.13 0.90
CA GLY A 127 0.53 -20.84 0.20
C GLY A 127 1.35 -20.91 -1.07
N ILE A 128 2.49 -21.61 -1.06
CA ILE A 128 3.31 -21.84 -2.26
C ILE A 128 2.54 -22.68 -3.30
N GLN A 129 1.83 -23.71 -2.87
CA GLN A 129 0.99 -24.50 -3.77
C GLN A 129 -0.14 -23.64 -4.39
N TYR A 130 -0.78 -22.81 -3.59
CA TYR A 130 -1.80 -21.89 -4.06
C TYR A 130 -1.25 -20.87 -5.08
N ILE A 131 -0.05 -20.33 -4.84
CA ILE A 131 0.64 -19.46 -5.80
C ILE A 131 0.80 -20.17 -7.13
N ASN A 132 1.31 -21.40 -7.15
CA ASN A 132 1.53 -22.18 -8.38
C ASN A 132 0.22 -22.39 -9.17
N GLN A 133 -0.90 -22.61 -8.48
CA GLN A 133 -2.22 -22.80 -9.12
C GLN A 133 -2.82 -21.51 -9.69
N ARG A 134 -2.47 -20.35 -9.13
CA ARG A 134 -3.08 -19.06 -9.44
C ARG A 134 -2.14 -18.07 -10.13
N PHE A 135 -0.89 -18.45 -10.35
CA PHE A 135 0.14 -17.55 -10.86
C PHE A 135 -0.28 -16.79 -12.11
N ASP A 136 -0.80 -17.51 -13.11
CA ASP A 136 -1.21 -16.91 -14.39
C ASP A 136 -2.53 -16.12 -14.31
N LYS A 137 -3.29 -16.27 -13.23
CA LYS A 137 -4.58 -15.60 -13.00
C LYS A 137 -4.49 -14.39 -12.06
N THR A 138 -3.30 -14.09 -11.57
CA THR A 138 -3.04 -13.00 -10.64
C THR A 138 -2.07 -12.02 -11.26
N ARG A 139 -2.35 -10.71 -11.16
CA ARG A 139 -1.41 -9.65 -11.48
C ARG A 139 -0.78 -9.10 -10.21
N ILE A 140 0.48 -8.73 -10.29
CA ILE A 140 1.18 -7.98 -9.24
C ILE A 140 1.53 -6.60 -9.76
N ILE A 141 1.12 -5.61 -8.98
CA ILE A 141 1.43 -4.21 -9.26
C ILE A 141 2.43 -3.70 -8.22
N LYS A 142 3.47 -3.06 -8.71
CA LYS A 142 4.55 -2.43 -7.96
C LYS A 142 4.34 -0.92 -7.94
N ILE A 143 4.52 -0.31 -6.77
CA ILE A 143 4.61 1.14 -6.60
C ILE A 143 5.97 1.42 -5.94
N PRO A 144 7.02 1.75 -6.71
CA PRO A 144 8.28 2.19 -6.12
C PRO A 144 8.04 3.43 -5.26
N ILE A 145 8.66 3.47 -4.07
CA ILE A 145 8.50 4.60 -3.17
C ILE A 145 9.39 5.74 -3.64
N GLU A 146 8.81 6.68 -4.41
CA GLU A 146 9.49 7.90 -4.83
C GLU A 146 9.52 8.93 -3.69
N HIS A 147 8.51 8.92 -2.85
CA HIS A 147 8.38 9.79 -1.70
C HIS A 147 7.50 9.15 -0.64
N VAL A 148 7.94 9.24 0.61
CA VAL A 148 7.17 8.81 1.78
C VAL A 148 6.94 9.98 2.72
N SER A 149 5.77 10.04 3.32
CA SER A 149 5.46 11.00 4.38
C SER A 149 4.61 10.35 5.45
N GLY A 150 4.84 10.70 6.70
CA GLY A 150 4.05 10.19 7.82
C GLY A 150 3.62 11.29 8.77
N LYS A 151 2.51 11.03 9.44
CA LYS A 151 1.95 11.89 10.48
C LYS A 151 1.57 11.07 11.70
N SER A 152 1.79 11.67 12.87
CA SER A 152 1.29 11.13 14.14
C SER A 152 0.76 12.27 15.00
N ARG A 153 -0.32 12.00 15.72
CA ARG A 153 -0.77 12.79 16.86
C ARG A 153 -0.81 11.86 18.08
N LYS A 154 -0.05 12.21 19.09
CA LYS A 154 -0.06 11.61 20.43
C LYS A 154 -0.28 12.74 21.44
N GLU A 155 -1.13 12.55 22.42
CA GLU A 155 -1.40 13.50 23.50
C GLU A 155 -0.96 12.94 24.86
#